data_929fef4a26fdb1aae8da27c5ad351b08
#
_entry.id   929fef4a26fdb1aae8da27c5ad351b08
#
_cell.length_a   1.000
_cell.length_b   1.000
_cell.length_c   1.000
_cell.angle_alpha   90.00
_cell.angle_beta   90.00
_cell.angle_gamma   90.00
#
_symmetry.space_group_name_H-M   'P 1'
#
loop_
_entity.id
_entity.type
_entity.pdbx_description
1 polymer ?
#
loop_
_entity_poly.entity_id
_entity_poly.type
_entity_poly.pdbx_seq_one_letter_code
_entity_poly.pdbx_strand_id
1 'polypeptide(L)'
;MIAQCETLQDWDFGICMFRFRTWYAIHNSFDTALQTLLEDATRDVRQRPPDVALLFVNQPLAQRADDAREAVRQALRPRALVGATSSGVIADAYEWEREPALVLMAGWLPGVQVHAFALRPPDWRAVLQDATEFCVRTHLSRQTRAVLLLADPFTTPIEHVLDAFNTFVPGVPVIGGLASITAGGNRLFXXXXHKAGLVGLTLSGNVDVDVVVSTGCRPISPVFKVTGARDNVILSLNHQPPFDHIQALVDRMGDIEREALARGGLLIGRAVGSYRDRDDLMQTGEFLIRNILGVDASTGAIAIGDEIHRGALVQFFLHDAEAAADDLAMRLTPQQLYEPPAGVWLFSCNGRGTNLYGAPNGDVQIVRGVLGDVPLAGMFCAGEIGLLGGQNFLHGHTACVALLRPAESDEAVNAHAEALEVPSACLP
;
A
#
# COMPACT_ATOMS: atom_id res chain seq x y z
N MET A 1 -1.53 32.86 3.98
CA MET A 1 -0.26 32.77 4.74
C MET A 1 0.96 32.72 3.82
N ILE A 2 0.93 33.51 2.75
CA ILE A 2 2.06 33.73 1.84
C ILE A 2 2.96 34.88 2.38
N ALA A 3 2.50 35.58 3.42
CA ALA A 3 3.11 36.85 3.85
C ALA A 3 4.34 36.73 4.76
N GLN A 4 4.80 35.52 5.10
CA GLN A 4 5.98 35.38 5.98
C GLN A 4 7.28 34.99 5.26
N CYS A 5 7.24 34.87 3.93
CA CYS A 5 8.44 34.53 3.16
C CYS A 5 9.07 35.73 2.43
N GLU A 6 8.56 36.96 2.64
CA GLU A 6 8.97 38.12 1.82
C GLU A 6 10.25 38.84 2.30
N THR A 7 10.97 38.28 3.28
CA THR A 7 12.12 39.04 3.85
C THR A 7 13.48 38.30 3.82
N LEU A 8 13.61 37.22 3.07
CA LEU A 8 14.90 36.49 3.00
C LEU A 8 15.38 36.43 1.55
N GLN A 9 16.66 36.75 1.36
CA GLN A 9 17.34 36.77 0.07
C GLN A 9 17.28 35.41 -0.67
N ASP A 10 17.53 35.43 -1.96
CA ASP A 10 17.39 34.38 -2.98
C ASP A 10 17.84 32.93 -2.61
N TRP A 11 18.40 32.75 -1.42
CA TRP A 11 18.89 31.44 -0.95
C TRP A 11 17.81 30.58 -0.26
N ASP A 12 16.67 31.16 0.07
CA ASP A 12 15.65 30.50 0.89
C ASP A 12 14.47 29.88 0.10
N PHE A 13 14.43 30.05 -1.22
CA PHE A 13 13.36 29.49 -2.04
C PHE A 13 13.25 27.97 -1.97
N GLY A 14 14.36 27.29 -1.70
CA GLY A 14 14.37 25.82 -1.59
C GLY A 14 13.82 25.28 -0.26
N ILE A 15 13.65 26.15 0.75
CA ILE A 15 13.29 25.71 2.11
C ILE A 15 11.77 25.62 2.29
N CYS A 16 11.00 26.33 1.46
CA CYS A 16 9.53 26.37 1.58
C CYS A 16 8.81 25.49 0.56
N MET A 17 9.52 24.63 -0.16
CA MET A 17 8.90 23.80 -1.18
C MET A 17 8.52 22.42 -0.64
N PHE A 18 7.31 21.99 -0.99
CA PHE A 18 6.83 20.63 -0.78
C PHE A 18 7.62 19.71 -1.72
N ARG A 19 8.43 18.82 -1.14
CA ARG A 19 9.32 17.98 -1.96
C ARG A 19 9.68 16.67 -1.27
N PHE A 20 10.04 15.69 -2.07
CA PHE A 20 10.65 14.44 -1.61
C PHE A 20 11.98 14.22 -2.30
N ARG A 21 12.81 13.42 -1.67
CA ARG A 21 14.07 12.91 -2.23
C ARG A 21 14.22 11.45 -1.84
N THR A 22 14.74 10.64 -2.78
CA THR A 22 14.98 9.22 -2.55
C THR A 22 16.48 8.92 -2.74
N TRP A 23 17.01 8.07 -1.89
CA TRP A 23 18.39 7.55 -1.98
C TRP A 23 18.33 6.05 -1.77
N TYR A 24 19.29 5.36 -2.37
CA TYR A 24 19.41 3.91 -2.21
C TYR A 24 20.88 3.50 -2.27
N ALA A 25 21.18 2.35 -1.65
CA ALA A 25 22.52 1.77 -1.70
C ALA A 25 22.39 0.26 -1.84
N ILE A 26 23.16 -0.29 -2.76
CA ILE A 26 23.20 -1.72 -3.05
C ILE A 26 24.62 -2.21 -2.77
N HIS A 27 24.79 -3.08 -1.77
CA HIS A 27 26.09 -3.65 -1.47
C HIS A 27 25.96 -4.87 -0.56
N ASN A 28 26.79 -5.89 -0.78
CA ASN A 28 26.79 -7.10 0.06
C ASN A 28 27.21 -6.81 1.52
N SER A 29 28.10 -5.82 1.71
CA SER A 29 28.46 -5.36 3.05
C SER A 29 27.42 -4.35 3.54
N PHE A 30 26.78 -4.64 4.65
CA PHE A 30 25.82 -3.73 5.30
C PHE A 30 26.48 -2.38 5.62
N ASP A 31 27.69 -2.41 6.19
CA ASP A 31 28.36 -1.18 6.61
C ASP A 31 28.65 -0.27 5.42
N THR A 32 29.09 -0.85 4.30
CA THR A 32 29.31 -0.09 3.07
C THR A 32 28.02 0.48 2.51
N ALA A 33 26.97 -0.34 2.45
CA ALA A 33 25.65 0.13 1.99
C ALA A 33 25.14 1.29 2.84
N LEU A 34 25.20 1.14 4.17
CA LEU A 34 24.73 2.17 5.09
C LEU A 34 25.57 3.46 4.98
N GLN A 35 26.89 3.33 4.91
CA GLN A 35 27.76 4.49 4.76
C GLN A 35 27.44 5.26 3.46
N THR A 36 27.35 4.56 2.34
CA THR A 36 27.01 5.18 1.04
C THR A 36 25.66 5.91 1.12
N LEU A 37 24.64 5.25 1.65
CA LEU A 37 23.32 5.83 1.78
C LEU A 37 23.34 7.12 2.62
N LEU A 38 24.03 7.10 3.75
CA LEU A 38 24.10 8.27 4.65
C LEU A 38 24.93 9.40 4.09
N GLU A 39 26.02 9.12 3.41
CA GLU A 39 26.86 10.15 2.76
C GLU A 39 26.05 10.93 1.72
N ASP A 40 25.26 10.23 0.91
CA ASP A 40 24.43 10.86 -0.12
C ASP A 40 23.28 11.64 0.52
N ALA A 41 22.58 11.02 1.47
CA ALA A 41 21.42 11.65 2.10
C ALA A 41 21.81 12.89 2.93
N THR A 42 22.89 12.82 3.72
CA THR A 42 23.31 13.96 4.55
C THR A 42 23.80 15.13 3.74
N ARG A 43 24.37 14.88 2.55
CA ARG A 43 24.77 15.96 1.65
C ARG A 43 23.58 16.83 1.27
N ASP A 44 22.42 16.20 1.03
CA ASP A 44 21.20 16.89 0.60
C ASP A 44 20.40 17.50 1.76
N VAL A 45 20.55 16.96 2.99
CA VAL A 45 19.73 17.32 4.15
C VAL A 45 20.36 18.43 5.00
N ARG A 46 21.57 18.90 4.67
CA ARG A 46 22.39 19.83 5.49
C ARG A 46 21.66 21.08 6.02
N GLN A 47 20.66 21.57 5.28
CA GLN A 47 20.02 22.85 5.61
C GLN A 47 18.82 22.73 6.56
N ARG A 48 18.07 21.64 6.47
CA ARG A 48 16.86 21.45 7.29
C ARG A 48 16.55 19.96 7.45
N PRO A 49 16.34 19.49 8.68
CA PRO A 49 15.85 18.12 8.90
C PRO A 49 14.53 17.89 8.15
N PRO A 50 14.32 16.70 7.58
CA PRO A 50 13.06 16.41 6.90
C PRO A 50 11.90 16.23 7.88
N ASP A 51 10.69 16.51 7.41
CA ASP A 51 9.49 16.29 8.20
C ASP A 51 9.19 14.79 8.33
N VAL A 52 9.49 14.01 7.28
CA VAL A 52 9.29 12.56 7.28
C VAL A 52 10.49 11.86 6.66
N ALA A 53 10.80 10.67 7.17
CA ALA A 53 11.74 9.73 6.55
C ALA A 53 11.10 8.34 6.49
N LEU A 54 11.18 7.69 5.34
CA LEU A 54 10.77 6.31 5.12
C LEU A 54 12.02 5.47 4.87
N LEU A 55 12.20 4.39 5.63
CA LEU A 55 13.35 3.50 5.48
C LEU A 55 12.87 2.08 5.18
N PHE A 56 13.33 1.52 4.07
CA PHE A 56 13.04 0.12 3.72
C PHE A 56 14.35 -0.64 3.60
N VAL A 57 14.37 -1.84 4.18
CA VAL A 57 15.56 -2.71 4.23
C VAL A 57 15.15 -4.08 3.74
N ASN A 58 15.80 -4.58 2.69
CA ASN A 58 15.41 -5.88 2.18
C ASN A 58 16.07 -7.04 2.93
N GLN A 59 15.59 -8.24 2.64
CA GLN A 59 15.90 -9.45 3.40
C GLN A 59 17.41 -9.71 3.59
N PRO A 60 18.29 -9.55 2.57
CA PRO A 60 19.71 -9.83 2.81
C PRO A 60 20.36 -8.96 3.88
N LEU A 61 19.83 -7.74 4.13
CA LEU A 61 20.38 -6.80 5.12
C LEU A 61 19.52 -6.70 6.39
N ALA A 62 18.42 -7.43 6.47
CA ALA A 62 17.38 -7.26 7.51
C ALA A 62 17.86 -7.53 8.94
N GLN A 63 18.89 -8.36 9.12
CA GLN A 63 19.41 -8.67 10.45
C GLN A 63 19.96 -7.42 11.17
N ARG A 64 20.47 -6.46 10.39
CA ARG A 64 21.03 -5.21 10.91
C ARG A 64 20.15 -4.00 10.64
N ALA A 65 18.86 -4.22 10.41
CA ALA A 65 17.90 -3.15 10.08
C ALA A 65 17.76 -2.11 11.21
N ASP A 66 17.91 -2.54 12.48
CA ASP A 66 17.87 -1.62 13.62
C ASP A 66 19.08 -0.66 13.61
N ASP A 67 20.24 -1.13 13.18
CA ASP A 67 21.42 -0.27 13.02
C ASP A 67 21.17 0.79 11.95
N ALA A 68 20.57 0.39 10.81
CA ALA A 68 20.22 1.32 9.73
C ALA A 68 19.22 2.39 10.23
N ARG A 69 18.17 1.95 10.93
CA ARG A 69 17.17 2.87 11.51
C ARG A 69 17.82 3.90 12.42
N GLU A 70 18.65 3.44 13.36
CA GLU A 70 19.27 4.33 14.34
C GLU A 70 20.25 5.30 13.65
N ALA A 71 21.02 4.82 12.69
CA ALA A 71 21.96 5.66 11.95
C ALA A 71 21.24 6.75 11.14
N VAL A 72 20.15 6.40 10.45
CA VAL A 72 19.30 7.37 9.72
C VAL A 72 18.72 8.40 10.69
N ARG A 73 18.18 7.93 11.83
CA ARG A 73 17.59 8.83 12.84
C ARG A 73 18.61 9.85 13.35
N GLN A 74 19.83 9.41 13.60
CA GLN A 74 20.90 10.31 14.11
C GLN A 74 21.41 11.26 13.04
N ALA A 75 21.57 10.77 11.81
CA ALA A 75 22.15 11.55 10.72
C ALA A 75 21.18 12.61 10.18
N LEU A 76 19.92 12.25 9.96
CA LEU A 76 18.94 13.12 9.33
C LEU A 76 18.02 13.85 10.32
N ARG A 77 17.82 13.30 11.50
CA ARG A 77 16.95 13.85 12.57
C ARG A 77 15.54 14.18 12.05
N PRO A 78 14.86 13.27 11.31
CA PRO A 78 13.52 13.58 10.81
C PRO A 78 12.53 13.75 11.95
N ARG A 79 11.46 14.56 11.73
CA ARG A 79 10.38 14.71 12.71
C ARG A 79 9.63 13.39 12.92
N ALA A 80 9.44 12.62 11.83
CA ALA A 80 8.87 11.29 11.89
C ALA A 80 9.69 10.35 11.02
N LEU A 81 9.97 9.14 11.55
CA LEU A 81 10.62 8.08 10.80
C LEU A 81 9.75 6.84 10.91
N VAL A 82 9.39 6.26 9.78
CA VAL A 82 8.71 4.97 9.71
C VAL A 82 9.36 4.10 8.63
N GLY A 83 9.15 2.79 8.74
CA GLY A 83 9.69 1.88 7.73
C GLY A 83 9.53 0.44 8.14
N ALA A 84 10.07 -0.45 7.30
CA ALA A 84 9.93 -1.88 7.50
C ALA A 84 11.04 -2.65 6.80
N THR A 85 11.23 -3.88 7.25
CA THR A 85 11.98 -4.88 6.48
C THR A 85 11.04 -5.58 5.51
N SER A 86 11.55 -5.95 4.34
CA SER A 86 10.75 -6.62 3.32
C SER A 86 11.59 -7.59 2.47
N SER A 87 10.91 -8.41 1.68
CA SER A 87 11.58 -9.33 0.75
C SER A 87 12.34 -8.58 -0.35
N GLY A 88 11.81 -7.42 -0.78
CA GLY A 88 12.43 -6.56 -1.78
C GLY A 88 12.06 -5.11 -1.55
N VAL A 89 12.90 -4.18 -2.03
CA VAL A 89 12.72 -2.74 -1.87
C VAL A 89 12.71 -2.05 -3.24
N ILE A 90 12.08 -0.88 -3.27
CA ILE A 90 11.78 -0.15 -4.51
C ILE A 90 12.22 1.31 -4.33
N ALA A 91 12.98 1.83 -5.31
CA ALA A 91 13.35 3.24 -5.30
C ALA A 91 13.52 3.75 -6.74
N ASP A 92 12.88 4.87 -7.02
CA ASP A 92 12.96 5.58 -8.30
C ASP A 92 12.69 4.67 -9.50
N ALA A 93 13.73 4.23 -10.21
CA ALA A 93 13.62 3.42 -11.43
C ALA A 93 13.89 1.92 -11.19
N TYR A 94 14.08 1.51 -9.94
CA TYR A 94 14.63 0.18 -9.64
C TYR A 94 13.85 -0.58 -8.59
N GLU A 95 13.83 -1.90 -8.76
CA GLU A 95 13.28 -2.88 -7.82
C GLU A 95 14.38 -3.89 -7.48
N TRP A 96 14.69 -4.07 -6.20
CA TRP A 96 15.70 -5.02 -5.74
C TRP A 96 15.03 -6.09 -4.88
N GLU A 97 14.84 -7.26 -5.47
CA GLU A 97 14.23 -8.41 -4.79
C GLU A 97 15.29 -9.33 -4.17
N ARG A 98 16.46 -9.43 -4.76
CA ARG A 98 17.51 -10.37 -4.32
C ARG A 98 18.81 -9.70 -3.89
N GLU A 99 19.20 -8.64 -4.57
CA GLU A 99 20.41 -7.89 -4.26
C GLU A 99 20.24 -7.15 -2.93
N PRO A 100 21.26 -7.18 -2.05
CA PRO A 100 21.18 -6.46 -0.77
C PRO A 100 21.02 -4.96 -0.99
N ALA A 101 19.92 -4.39 -0.51
CA ALA A 101 19.60 -2.97 -0.76
C ALA A 101 18.96 -2.29 0.45
N LEU A 102 19.29 -1.01 0.60
CA LEU A 102 18.67 -0.07 1.54
C LEU A 102 18.03 1.06 0.71
N VAL A 103 16.81 1.44 1.05
CA VAL A 103 16.09 2.56 0.42
C VAL A 103 15.67 3.54 1.50
N LEU A 104 15.94 4.81 1.27
CA LEU A 104 15.59 5.91 2.16
C LEU A 104 14.92 7.02 1.34
N MET A 105 13.73 7.43 1.77
CA MET A 105 13.05 8.59 1.20
C MET A 105 12.85 9.62 2.31
N ALA A 106 13.12 10.89 2.02
CA ALA A 106 12.82 11.99 2.94
C ALA A 106 11.90 13.00 2.28
N GLY A 107 10.99 13.58 3.09
CA GLY A 107 10.03 14.59 2.65
C GLY A 107 10.11 15.87 3.48
N TRP A 108 10.04 17.00 2.79
CA TRP A 108 9.89 18.34 3.37
C TRP A 108 8.52 18.84 2.97
N LEU A 109 7.62 18.97 3.96
CA LEU A 109 6.18 19.07 3.74
C LEU A 109 5.63 20.32 4.47
N PRO A 110 5.90 21.51 3.94
CA PRO A 110 5.40 22.73 4.59
C PRO A 110 3.87 22.73 4.69
N GLY A 111 3.36 23.06 5.88
CA GLY A 111 1.92 23.07 6.14
C GLY A 111 1.31 21.71 6.45
N VAL A 112 2.14 20.64 6.48
CA VAL A 112 1.66 19.30 6.81
C VAL A 112 2.10 18.93 8.23
N GLN A 113 1.16 18.41 9.01
CA GLN A 113 1.45 17.79 10.29
C GLN A 113 1.70 16.30 10.04
N VAL A 114 2.83 15.80 10.53
CA VAL A 114 3.22 14.40 10.40
C VAL A 114 3.35 13.79 11.79
N HIS A 115 2.64 12.70 12.05
CA HIS A 115 2.67 12.01 13.33
C HIS A 115 2.88 10.51 13.12
N ALA A 116 4.02 10.01 13.60
CA ALA A 116 4.28 8.58 13.59
C ALA A 116 3.67 7.92 14.84
N PHE A 117 3.11 6.73 14.67
CA PHE A 117 2.51 5.97 15.77
C PHE A 117 2.86 4.49 15.65
N ALA A 118 2.64 3.75 16.73
CA ALA A 118 2.77 2.30 16.74
C ALA A 118 1.65 1.69 17.59
N LEU A 119 1.09 0.58 17.12
CA LEU A 119 0.13 -0.24 17.87
C LEU A 119 0.70 -1.65 17.98
N ARG A 120 0.62 -2.23 19.16
CA ARG A 120 1.23 -3.52 19.49
C ARG A 120 0.16 -4.50 19.98
N PRO A 121 0.44 -5.81 19.98
CA PRO A 121 -0.56 -6.81 20.39
C PRO A 121 -1.33 -6.50 21.68
N PRO A 122 -0.74 -5.98 22.76
CA PRO A 122 -1.54 -5.62 23.95
C PRO A 122 -2.56 -4.50 23.71
N ASP A 123 -2.37 -3.69 22.68
CA ASP A 123 -3.22 -2.52 22.40
C ASP A 123 -4.53 -2.88 21.70
N TRP A 124 -4.60 -4.03 21.01
CA TRP A 124 -5.68 -4.31 20.05
C TRP A 124 -7.08 -4.18 20.64
N ARG A 125 -7.30 -4.76 21.82
CA ARG A 125 -8.61 -4.73 22.45
C ARG A 125 -9.08 -3.30 22.70
N ALA A 126 -8.21 -2.46 23.24
CA ALA A 126 -8.54 -1.06 23.55
C ALA A 126 -8.83 -0.26 22.28
N VAL A 127 -7.91 -0.31 21.32
CA VAL A 127 -8.02 0.57 20.14
C VAL A 127 -9.11 0.12 19.15
N LEU A 128 -9.39 -1.18 19.04
CA LEU A 128 -10.38 -1.67 18.07
C LEU A 128 -11.82 -1.55 18.56
N GLN A 129 -12.03 -1.35 19.88
CA GLN A 129 -13.36 -1.25 20.46
C GLN A 129 -13.75 0.18 20.85
N ASP A 130 -12.82 1.14 20.80
CA ASP A 130 -13.04 2.50 21.26
C ASP A 130 -12.51 3.50 20.23
N ALA A 131 -13.41 4.19 19.55
CA ALA A 131 -13.08 5.19 18.54
C ALA A 131 -12.20 6.32 19.10
N THR A 132 -12.45 6.72 20.37
CA THR A 132 -11.64 7.74 21.04
C THR A 132 -10.18 7.30 21.17
N GLU A 133 -9.99 6.11 21.74
CA GLU A 133 -8.66 5.54 21.93
C GLU A 133 -7.95 5.33 20.57
N PHE A 134 -8.70 4.85 19.58
CA PHE A 134 -8.20 4.66 18.21
C PHE A 134 -7.67 5.98 17.63
N CYS A 135 -8.50 7.04 17.64
CA CYS A 135 -8.12 8.33 17.09
C CYS A 135 -6.94 8.96 17.83
N VAL A 136 -6.94 8.88 19.16
CA VAL A 136 -5.84 9.42 19.98
C VAL A 136 -4.53 8.70 19.66
N ARG A 137 -4.57 7.37 19.64
CA ARG A 137 -3.35 6.55 19.44
C ARG A 137 -2.81 6.64 18.02
N THR A 138 -3.64 6.93 17.03
CA THR A 138 -3.25 7.04 15.63
C THR A 138 -3.13 8.50 15.17
N HIS A 139 -3.34 9.47 16.06
CA HIS A 139 -3.27 10.92 15.79
C HIS A 139 -4.22 11.38 14.69
N LEU A 140 -5.40 10.75 14.60
CA LEU A 140 -6.41 11.13 13.60
C LEU A 140 -7.15 12.39 14.04
N SER A 141 -7.50 13.22 13.05
CA SER A 141 -8.26 14.45 13.24
C SER A 141 -9.08 14.73 11.99
N ARG A 142 -9.92 15.77 12.02
CA ARG A 142 -10.66 16.22 10.84
C ARG A 142 -9.75 16.67 9.70
N GLN A 143 -8.53 17.07 10.01
CA GLN A 143 -7.55 17.50 9.00
C GLN A 143 -6.74 16.34 8.42
N THR A 144 -6.99 15.10 8.86
CA THR A 144 -6.26 13.94 8.36
C THR A 144 -6.57 13.71 6.87
N ARG A 145 -5.52 13.61 6.07
CA ARG A 145 -5.60 13.45 4.61
C ARG A 145 -5.27 12.03 4.18
N ALA A 146 -4.38 11.36 4.91
CA ALA A 146 -4.00 9.98 4.60
C ALA A 146 -3.23 9.36 5.77
N VAL A 147 -3.19 8.03 5.79
CA VAL A 147 -2.39 7.26 6.75
C VAL A 147 -1.52 6.27 5.98
N LEU A 148 -0.21 6.29 6.25
CA LEU A 148 0.69 5.19 5.85
C LEU A 148 0.67 4.14 6.96
N LEU A 149 0.54 2.85 6.60
CA LEU A 149 0.49 1.77 7.57
C LEU A 149 1.41 0.62 7.14
N LEU A 150 2.35 0.26 8.01
CA LEU A 150 3.26 -0.88 7.79
C LEU A 150 3.07 -1.86 8.95
N ALA A 151 2.80 -3.13 8.66
CA ALA A 151 2.40 -4.07 9.71
C ALA A 151 3.11 -5.41 9.59
N ASP A 152 3.28 -6.07 10.72
CA ASP A 152 3.71 -7.46 10.75
C ASP A 152 2.49 -8.37 10.53
N PRO A 153 2.50 -9.23 9.50
CA PRO A 153 1.31 -10.03 9.17
C PRO A 153 0.92 -11.06 10.24
N PHE A 154 1.86 -11.44 11.10
CA PHE A 154 1.62 -12.53 12.07
C PHE A 154 1.06 -12.03 13.40
N THR A 155 1.20 -10.74 13.70
CA THR A 155 0.84 -10.19 15.01
C THR A 155 -0.15 -9.04 14.93
N THR A 156 -0.56 -8.66 13.71
CA THR A 156 -1.51 -7.57 13.49
C THR A 156 -2.82 -8.13 12.94
N PRO A 157 -3.96 -7.88 13.60
CA PRO A 157 -5.27 -8.23 13.04
C PRO A 157 -5.65 -7.19 11.99
N ILE A 158 -4.95 -7.21 10.85
CA ILE A 158 -4.97 -6.10 9.88
C ILE A 158 -6.37 -5.80 9.34
N GLU A 159 -7.18 -6.82 9.09
CA GLU A 159 -8.55 -6.60 8.59
C GLU A 159 -9.38 -5.83 9.61
N HIS A 160 -9.28 -6.19 10.90
CA HIS A 160 -9.98 -5.45 11.97
C HIS A 160 -9.46 -4.02 12.12
N VAL A 161 -8.15 -3.82 11.92
CA VAL A 161 -7.57 -2.47 11.94
C VAL A 161 -8.14 -1.63 10.79
N LEU A 162 -8.22 -2.19 9.58
CA LEU A 162 -8.78 -1.48 8.43
C LEU A 162 -10.28 -1.23 8.60
N ASP A 163 -11.01 -2.18 9.19
CA ASP A 163 -12.42 -1.99 9.53
C ASP A 163 -12.60 -0.84 10.54
N ALA A 164 -11.68 -0.70 11.49
CA ALA A 164 -11.72 0.42 12.44
C ALA A 164 -11.50 1.75 11.71
N PHE A 165 -10.55 1.85 10.78
CA PHE A 165 -10.40 3.03 9.95
C PHE A 165 -11.67 3.32 9.15
N ASN A 166 -12.24 2.31 8.50
CA ASN A 166 -13.43 2.46 7.67
C ASN A 166 -14.65 2.89 8.51
N THR A 167 -14.73 2.43 9.77
CA THR A 167 -15.84 2.72 10.67
C THR A 167 -15.69 4.05 11.39
N PHE A 168 -14.51 4.30 11.96
CA PHE A 168 -14.29 5.44 12.84
C PHE A 168 -13.94 6.72 12.07
N VAL A 169 -13.25 6.59 10.92
CA VAL A 169 -12.86 7.75 10.10
C VAL A 169 -13.09 7.43 8.61
N PRO A 170 -14.35 7.24 8.22
CA PRO A 170 -14.67 6.83 6.85
C PRO A 170 -14.12 7.81 5.82
N GLY A 171 -13.59 7.27 4.73
CA GLY A 171 -13.07 8.07 3.62
C GLY A 171 -11.60 8.50 3.76
N VAL A 172 -10.98 8.31 4.92
CA VAL A 172 -9.52 8.56 5.05
C VAL A 172 -8.77 7.41 4.36
N PRO A 173 -7.96 7.71 3.33
CA PRO A 173 -7.21 6.65 2.67
C PRO A 173 -6.08 6.13 3.55
N VAL A 174 -5.99 4.80 3.64
CA VAL A 174 -4.88 4.10 4.28
C VAL A 174 -4.10 3.40 3.18
N ILE A 175 -2.78 3.63 3.14
CA ILE A 175 -1.90 3.04 2.14
C ILE A 175 -0.71 2.38 2.82
N GLY A 176 -0.20 1.30 2.26
CA GLY A 176 0.97 0.64 2.83
C GLY A 176 0.99 -0.85 2.55
N GLY A 177 1.50 -1.61 3.52
CA GLY A 177 1.58 -3.06 3.31
C GLY A 177 2.14 -3.83 4.48
N LEU A 178 2.08 -5.14 4.33
CA LEU A 178 2.59 -6.08 5.33
C LEU A 178 4.06 -6.38 5.05
N ALA A 179 4.88 -6.30 6.10
CA ALA A 179 6.30 -6.66 6.05
C ALA A 179 6.44 -8.11 5.58
N SER A 180 7.46 -8.41 4.80
CA SER A 180 7.48 -9.64 4.01
C SER A 180 8.78 -10.44 4.13
N ILE A 181 9.53 -10.30 5.23
CA ILE A 181 10.72 -11.11 5.48
C ILE A 181 10.32 -12.57 5.68
N THR A 182 10.99 -13.48 4.99
CA THR A 182 10.74 -14.92 5.08
C THR A 182 11.59 -15.62 6.13
N ALA A 183 12.70 -15.00 6.56
CA ALA A 183 13.61 -15.58 7.56
C ALA A 183 14.12 -14.51 8.51
N GLY A 184 14.15 -14.79 9.78
CA GLY A 184 14.68 -13.90 10.81
C GLY A 184 13.66 -12.95 11.43
N GLY A 185 12.43 -12.95 10.94
CA GLY A 185 11.34 -12.15 11.50
C GLY A 185 11.38 -10.69 11.04
N ASN A 186 10.20 -10.13 10.92
CA ASN A 186 10.00 -8.75 10.45
C ASN A 186 10.51 -7.73 11.48
N ARG A 187 10.88 -6.54 10.97
CA ARG A 187 11.19 -5.35 11.77
C ARG A 187 10.39 -4.18 11.20
N LEU A 188 9.78 -3.42 12.11
CA LEU A 188 9.04 -2.20 11.79
C LEU A 188 9.73 -1.05 12.52
N PHE A 189 9.85 0.05 11.88
CA PHE A 189 10.61 1.19 12.39
C PHE A 189 9.71 2.36 12.78
N UNK A 190 9.76 2.88 13.94
CA UNK A 190 9.18 4.08 14.44
C UNK A 190 10.29 4.76 15.26
N UNK A 191 10.08 5.23 16.52
CA UNK A 191 11.01 5.71 17.43
C UNK A 191 11.87 4.72 17.97
N UNK A 192 11.35 3.48 18.20
CA UNK A 192 11.88 2.27 18.60
C UNK A 192 11.72 1.30 17.49
N UNK A 193 12.34 0.13 17.40
CA UNK A 193 12.08 -0.94 16.63
C UNK A 193 11.00 -1.69 17.20
N HIS A 194 10.29 -2.34 16.33
CA HIS A 194 9.14 -3.18 16.70
C HIS A 194 9.25 -4.51 15.97
N LYS A 195 9.04 -5.60 16.70
CA LYS A 195 9.05 -6.97 16.15
C LYS A 195 7.63 -7.53 16.02
N ALA A 196 6.63 -6.72 16.32
CA ALA A 196 5.22 -7.13 16.35
C ALA A 196 4.33 -5.89 16.23
N GLY A 197 3.14 -6.09 15.71
CA GLY A 197 2.15 -5.04 15.56
C GLY A 197 2.34 -4.24 14.29
N LEU A 198 2.06 -2.96 14.36
CA LEU A 198 2.16 -2.06 13.21
C LEU A 198 2.81 -0.74 13.60
N VAL A 199 3.35 -0.07 12.58
CA VAL A 199 3.74 1.34 12.67
C VAL A 199 2.98 2.11 11.60
N GLY A 200 2.68 3.37 11.88
CA GLY A 200 1.96 4.21 10.91
C GLY A 200 2.44 5.64 10.94
N LEU A 201 1.98 6.38 9.95
CA LEU A 201 2.26 7.79 9.79
C LEU A 201 0.97 8.48 9.37
N THR A 202 0.46 9.39 10.19
CA THR A 202 -0.72 10.19 9.86
C THR A 202 -0.25 11.50 9.25
N LEU A 203 -0.83 11.85 8.10
CA LEU A 203 -0.59 13.10 7.38
C LEU A 203 -1.84 13.96 7.46
N SER A 204 -1.69 15.20 7.93
CA SER A 204 -2.82 16.15 8.09
C SER A 204 -2.43 17.52 7.55
N GLY A 205 -3.41 18.25 7.04
CA GLY A 205 -3.21 19.63 6.58
C GLY A 205 -2.92 19.71 5.08
N ASN A 206 -1.88 20.44 4.70
CA ASN A 206 -1.60 20.89 3.34
C ASN A 206 -1.02 19.78 2.44
N VAL A 207 -1.71 18.64 2.34
CA VAL A 207 -1.30 17.54 1.47
C VAL A 207 -2.52 16.88 0.82
N ASP A 208 -2.43 16.57 -0.46
CA ASP A 208 -3.36 15.68 -1.16
C ASP A 208 -2.64 14.38 -1.47
N VAL A 209 -3.34 13.27 -1.24
CA VAL A 209 -2.82 11.93 -1.47
C VAL A 209 -3.85 11.16 -2.31
N ASP A 210 -3.53 10.95 -3.57
CA ASP A 210 -4.32 10.07 -4.43
C ASP A 210 -3.80 8.64 -4.27
N VAL A 211 -4.73 7.69 -4.24
CA VAL A 211 -4.38 6.26 -4.12
C VAL A 211 -4.89 5.53 -5.34
N VAL A 212 -3.99 4.80 -5.99
CA VAL A 212 -4.30 3.93 -7.13
C VAL A 212 -4.03 2.49 -6.71
N VAL A 213 -5.03 1.63 -6.85
CA VAL A 213 -4.92 0.19 -6.59
C VAL A 213 -5.07 -0.54 -7.91
N SER A 214 -4.01 -1.24 -8.35
CA SER A 214 -4.00 -2.02 -9.58
C SER A 214 -3.95 -3.51 -9.23
N THR A 215 -5.00 -4.24 -9.56
CA THR A 215 -5.09 -5.67 -9.22
C THR A 215 -4.22 -6.55 -10.10
N GLY A 216 -3.96 -6.14 -11.33
CA GLY A 216 -3.05 -6.86 -12.21
C GLY A 216 -3.54 -8.26 -12.60
N CYS A 217 -4.84 -8.47 -12.64
CA CYS A 217 -5.41 -9.79 -12.88
C CYS A 217 -6.36 -9.75 -14.08
N ARG A 218 -6.27 -10.78 -14.91
CA ARG A 218 -7.13 -10.95 -16.09
C ARG A 218 -8.40 -11.72 -15.69
N PRO A 219 -9.60 -11.16 -15.88
CA PRO A 219 -10.83 -11.95 -15.68
C PRO A 219 -10.97 -13.03 -16.75
N ILE A 220 -11.37 -14.24 -16.34
CA ILE A 220 -11.48 -15.40 -17.23
C ILE A 220 -12.86 -16.03 -17.18
N SER A 221 -13.81 -15.45 -16.48
CA SER A 221 -15.16 -16.00 -16.32
C SER A 221 -16.20 -14.90 -16.38
N PRO A 222 -17.48 -15.25 -16.56
CA PRO A 222 -18.55 -14.32 -16.22
C PRO A 222 -18.59 -14.06 -14.71
N VAL A 223 -19.38 -13.09 -14.29
CA VAL A 223 -19.67 -12.82 -12.88
C VAL A 223 -20.69 -13.83 -12.38
N PHE A 224 -20.43 -14.47 -11.26
CA PHE A 224 -21.30 -15.43 -10.59
C PHE A 224 -21.88 -14.81 -9.33
N LYS A 225 -23.08 -15.21 -8.98
CA LYS A 225 -23.69 -14.91 -7.67
C LYS A 225 -23.43 -16.07 -6.72
N VAL A 226 -22.95 -15.76 -5.53
CA VAL A 226 -22.81 -16.73 -4.43
C VAL A 226 -24.22 -17.07 -3.94
N THR A 227 -24.64 -18.30 -4.15
CA THR A 227 -25.98 -18.79 -3.74
C THR A 227 -25.93 -19.64 -2.47
N GLY A 228 -24.74 -20.08 -2.08
CA GLY A 228 -24.51 -20.76 -0.81
C GLY A 228 -23.10 -20.45 -0.29
N ALA A 229 -23.00 -20.11 0.99
CA ALA A 229 -21.70 -19.78 1.62
C ALA A 229 -21.75 -20.07 3.12
N ARG A 230 -20.57 -20.35 3.69
CA ARG A 230 -20.37 -20.50 5.14
C ARG A 230 -18.93 -20.09 5.47
N ASP A 231 -18.81 -19.04 6.28
CA ASP A 231 -17.52 -18.44 6.67
C ASP A 231 -16.71 -18.06 5.41
N ASN A 232 -15.58 -18.70 5.15
CA ASN A 232 -14.74 -18.46 3.98
C ASN A 232 -14.95 -19.52 2.89
N VAL A 233 -16.02 -20.31 2.95
CA VAL A 233 -16.28 -21.40 1.99
C VAL A 233 -17.48 -21.04 1.11
N ILE A 234 -17.27 -21.07 -0.20
CA ILE A 234 -18.33 -20.94 -1.20
C ILE A 234 -18.88 -22.35 -1.49
N LEU A 235 -20.14 -22.57 -1.17
CA LEU A 235 -20.84 -23.86 -1.35
C LEU A 235 -21.46 -23.94 -2.73
N SER A 236 -21.97 -22.81 -3.26
CA SER A 236 -22.57 -22.80 -4.60
C SER A 236 -22.49 -21.42 -5.25
N LEU A 237 -22.28 -21.43 -6.56
CA LEU A 237 -22.29 -20.28 -7.46
C LEU A 237 -23.41 -20.51 -8.49
N ASN A 238 -24.36 -19.57 -8.59
CA ASN A 238 -25.53 -19.70 -9.47
C ASN A 238 -26.21 -21.08 -9.31
N HIS A 239 -26.28 -21.58 -8.06
CA HIS A 239 -26.92 -22.86 -7.65
C HIS A 239 -26.15 -24.13 -8.10
N GLN A 240 -24.90 -24.01 -8.51
CA GLN A 240 -24.04 -25.15 -8.88
C GLN A 240 -22.76 -25.13 -8.04
N PRO A 241 -22.11 -26.30 -7.82
CA PRO A 241 -20.82 -26.31 -7.10
C PRO A 241 -19.78 -25.44 -7.81
N PRO A 242 -18.98 -24.68 -7.07
CA PRO A 242 -17.92 -23.86 -7.68
C PRO A 242 -16.95 -24.63 -8.56
N PHE A 243 -16.61 -25.86 -8.15
CA PHE A 243 -15.66 -26.70 -8.87
C PHE A 243 -16.14 -27.02 -10.29
N ASP A 244 -17.44 -27.17 -10.50
CA ASP A 244 -18.02 -27.44 -11.83
C ASP A 244 -17.74 -26.26 -12.79
N HIS A 245 -17.88 -25.03 -12.28
CA HIS A 245 -17.56 -23.82 -13.04
C HIS A 245 -16.06 -23.76 -13.34
N ILE A 246 -15.20 -24.06 -12.34
CA ILE A 246 -13.75 -24.10 -12.51
C ILE A 246 -13.35 -25.13 -13.57
N GLN A 247 -13.92 -26.32 -13.51
CA GLN A 247 -13.62 -27.40 -14.48
C GLN A 247 -13.97 -26.93 -15.91
N ALA A 248 -15.15 -26.31 -16.06
CA ALA A 248 -15.59 -25.79 -17.37
C ALA A 248 -14.67 -24.70 -17.89
N LEU A 249 -14.13 -23.84 -17.01
CA LEU A 249 -13.16 -22.81 -17.39
C LEU A 249 -11.84 -23.44 -17.85
N VAL A 250 -11.31 -24.37 -17.07
CA VAL A 250 -10.03 -25.04 -17.38
C VAL A 250 -10.13 -25.80 -18.70
N ASP A 251 -11.26 -26.47 -18.97
CA ASP A 251 -11.48 -27.24 -20.21
C ASP A 251 -11.43 -26.30 -21.46
N ARG A 252 -11.78 -25.03 -21.31
CA ARG A 252 -11.80 -24.06 -22.43
C ARG A 252 -10.51 -23.25 -22.55
N MET A 253 -9.59 -23.34 -21.59
CA MET A 253 -8.36 -22.54 -21.59
C MET A 253 -7.44 -22.87 -22.75
N GLY A 254 -6.90 -21.84 -23.36
CA GLY A 254 -5.82 -21.95 -24.33
C GLY A 254 -4.46 -22.12 -23.62
N ASP A 255 -3.41 -22.29 -24.42
CA ASP A 255 -2.06 -22.56 -23.89
C ASP A 255 -1.55 -21.43 -22.99
N ILE A 256 -1.79 -20.18 -23.37
CA ILE A 256 -1.33 -18.99 -22.59
C ILE A 256 -2.01 -18.99 -21.21
N GLU A 257 -3.32 -19.24 -21.17
CA GLU A 257 -4.07 -19.27 -19.90
C GLU A 257 -3.63 -20.43 -19.02
N ARG A 258 -3.37 -21.61 -19.61
CA ARG A 258 -2.88 -22.78 -18.88
C ARG A 258 -1.50 -22.52 -18.28
N GLU A 259 -0.64 -21.81 -19.01
CA GLU A 259 0.68 -21.42 -18.52
C GLU A 259 0.56 -20.41 -17.35
N ALA A 260 -0.33 -19.42 -17.46
CA ALA A 260 -0.59 -18.47 -16.39
C ALA A 260 -1.17 -19.18 -15.14
N LEU A 261 -2.09 -20.11 -15.35
CA LEU A 261 -2.67 -20.93 -14.28
C LEU A 261 -1.58 -21.74 -13.56
N ALA A 262 -0.66 -22.33 -14.31
CA ALA A 262 0.43 -23.13 -13.73
C ALA A 262 1.41 -22.29 -12.92
N ARG A 263 1.64 -21.03 -13.32
CA ARG A 263 2.55 -20.13 -12.62
C ARG A 263 1.93 -19.52 -11.36
N GLY A 264 0.71 -18.98 -11.47
CA GLY A 264 0.10 -18.15 -10.42
C GLY A 264 -1.14 -18.72 -9.77
N GLY A 265 -1.67 -19.82 -10.31
CA GLY A 265 -2.91 -20.41 -9.81
C GLY A 265 -4.15 -19.62 -10.24
N LEU A 266 -5.29 -20.17 -9.86
CA LEU A 266 -6.60 -19.58 -10.11
C LEU A 266 -6.94 -18.66 -8.93
N LEU A 267 -7.39 -17.46 -9.24
CA LEU A 267 -7.78 -16.45 -8.26
C LEU A 267 -9.28 -16.19 -8.36
N ILE A 268 -9.84 -15.66 -7.29
CA ILE A 268 -11.24 -15.25 -7.25
C ILE A 268 -11.30 -13.79 -6.78
N GLY A 269 -12.11 -12.98 -7.46
CA GLY A 269 -12.38 -11.60 -7.05
C GLY A 269 -13.78 -11.49 -6.49
N ARG A 270 -13.92 -10.83 -5.33
CA ARG A 270 -15.21 -10.45 -4.77
C ARG A 270 -15.47 -8.99 -5.14
N ALA A 271 -16.62 -8.72 -5.73
CA ALA A 271 -17.01 -7.37 -6.12
C ALA A 271 -17.12 -6.45 -4.90
N VAL A 272 -16.64 -5.22 -5.02
CA VAL A 272 -16.63 -4.20 -3.97
C VAL A 272 -17.49 -3.01 -4.44
N GLY A 273 -18.31 -2.47 -3.54
CA GLY A 273 -19.16 -1.33 -3.84
C GLY A 273 -20.59 -1.73 -4.20
N SER A 274 -21.33 -0.78 -4.74
CA SER A 274 -22.72 -0.95 -5.14
C SER A 274 -22.84 -0.87 -6.66
N TYR A 275 -23.48 -1.83 -7.25
CA TYR A 275 -23.65 -1.93 -8.71
C TYR A 275 -25.14 -2.03 -9.02
N ARG A 276 -25.57 -1.38 -10.09
CA ARG A 276 -26.97 -1.42 -10.57
C ARG A 276 -27.33 -2.81 -11.07
N ASP A 277 -26.41 -3.43 -11.79
CA ASP A 277 -26.58 -4.77 -12.37
C ASP A 277 -25.21 -5.38 -12.73
N ARG A 278 -25.22 -6.57 -13.32
CA ARG A 278 -24.00 -7.29 -13.69
C ARG A 278 -23.21 -6.59 -14.82
N ASP A 279 -23.91 -5.90 -15.70
CA ASP A 279 -23.27 -5.20 -16.81
C ASP A 279 -22.52 -3.96 -16.31
N ASP A 280 -23.11 -3.24 -15.34
CA ASP A 280 -22.46 -2.13 -14.64
C ASP A 280 -21.19 -2.63 -13.94
N LEU A 281 -21.28 -3.74 -13.23
CA LEU A 281 -20.12 -4.36 -12.54
C LEU A 281 -19.04 -4.79 -13.55
N MET A 282 -19.44 -5.36 -14.68
CA MET A 282 -18.48 -5.80 -15.73
C MET A 282 -17.70 -4.64 -16.36
N GLN A 283 -18.33 -3.46 -16.44
CA GLN A 283 -17.71 -2.28 -17.07
C GLN A 283 -16.88 -1.44 -16.11
N THR A 284 -17.33 -1.30 -14.88
CA THR A 284 -16.76 -0.36 -13.91
C THR A 284 -16.34 -1.03 -12.61
N GLY A 285 -16.57 -2.33 -12.49
CA GLY A 285 -16.45 -3.04 -11.22
C GLY A 285 -15.05 -3.14 -10.68
N GLU A 286 -14.98 -3.01 -9.38
CA GLU A 286 -13.77 -3.22 -8.61
C GLU A 286 -13.88 -4.55 -7.87
N PHE A 287 -12.81 -5.33 -7.91
CA PHE A 287 -12.78 -6.66 -7.30
C PHE A 287 -11.64 -6.75 -6.31
N LEU A 288 -11.95 -7.30 -5.15
CA LEU A 288 -10.98 -7.65 -4.12
C LEU A 288 -10.49 -9.07 -4.42
N ILE A 289 -9.25 -9.19 -4.86
CA ILE A 289 -8.68 -10.45 -5.35
C ILE A 289 -8.20 -11.30 -4.18
N ARG A 290 -8.52 -12.60 -4.23
CA ARG A 290 -8.18 -13.56 -3.17
C ARG A 290 -7.69 -14.88 -3.78
N ASN A 291 -6.87 -15.58 -3.02
CA ASN A 291 -6.45 -16.93 -3.35
C ASN A 291 -7.57 -17.92 -3.08
N ILE A 292 -7.66 -18.94 -3.91
CA ILE A 292 -8.44 -20.15 -3.63
C ILE A 292 -7.54 -21.06 -2.78
N LEU A 293 -7.96 -21.32 -1.55
CA LEU A 293 -7.16 -22.04 -0.55
C LEU A 293 -7.30 -23.56 -0.67
N GLY A 294 -8.40 -24.00 -1.24
CA GLY A 294 -8.65 -25.43 -1.40
C GLY A 294 -10.00 -25.73 -2.01
N VAL A 295 -10.15 -26.98 -2.43
CA VAL A 295 -11.39 -27.50 -3.03
C VAL A 295 -11.77 -28.77 -2.26
N ASP A 296 -13.03 -28.86 -1.87
CA ASP A 296 -13.59 -30.10 -1.31
C ASP A 296 -14.02 -31.02 -2.47
N ALA A 297 -13.29 -32.09 -2.69
CA ALA A 297 -13.55 -33.02 -3.80
C ALA A 297 -14.92 -33.71 -3.70
N SER A 298 -15.51 -33.80 -2.51
CA SER A 298 -16.79 -34.50 -2.33
C SER A 298 -17.99 -33.59 -2.65
N THR A 299 -17.89 -32.30 -2.42
CA THR A 299 -19.01 -31.35 -2.60
C THR A 299 -18.77 -30.38 -3.75
N GLY A 300 -17.52 -30.18 -4.17
CA GLY A 300 -17.14 -29.18 -5.14
C GLY A 300 -17.08 -27.77 -4.56
N ALA A 301 -17.19 -27.63 -3.24
CA ALA A 301 -17.08 -26.34 -2.53
C ALA A 301 -15.63 -25.85 -2.56
N ILE A 302 -15.43 -24.52 -2.53
CA ILE A 302 -14.08 -23.93 -2.49
C ILE A 302 -13.92 -23.05 -1.26
N ALA A 303 -12.74 -23.12 -0.63
CA ALA A 303 -12.35 -22.21 0.44
C ALA A 303 -11.53 -21.09 -0.18
N ILE A 304 -11.77 -19.83 0.25
CA ILE A 304 -11.08 -18.65 -0.26
C ILE A 304 -10.43 -17.87 0.89
N GLY A 305 -9.53 -16.97 0.57
CA GLY A 305 -8.82 -16.14 1.55
C GLY A 305 -9.60 -14.89 2.00
N ASP A 306 -10.93 -15.03 2.18
CA ASP A 306 -11.81 -13.93 2.61
C ASP A 306 -13.09 -14.50 3.20
N GLU A 307 -13.76 -13.75 4.06
CA GLU A 307 -15.13 -14.06 4.44
C GLU A 307 -16.06 -13.81 3.26
N ILE A 308 -17.04 -14.67 3.07
CA ILE A 308 -17.93 -14.58 1.92
C ILE A 308 -19.38 -14.84 2.35
N HIS A 309 -20.29 -14.06 1.82
CA HIS A 309 -21.69 -14.15 2.17
C HIS A 309 -22.55 -14.48 0.95
N ARG A 310 -23.66 -15.15 1.19
CA ARG A 310 -24.68 -15.39 0.18
C ARG A 310 -25.13 -14.04 -0.42
N GLY A 311 -25.21 -13.97 -1.73
CA GLY A 311 -25.55 -12.76 -2.47
C GLY A 311 -24.37 -12.01 -3.03
N ALA A 312 -23.16 -12.26 -2.54
CA ALA A 312 -21.94 -11.65 -3.07
C ALA A 312 -21.78 -11.99 -4.56
N LEU A 313 -21.17 -11.06 -5.31
CA LEU A 313 -20.83 -11.28 -6.71
C LEU A 313 -19.33 -11.57 -6.79
N VAL A 314 -18.98 -12.62 -7.53
CA VAL A 314 -17.58 -13.05 -7.67
C VAL A 314 -17.26 -13.36 -9.14
N GLN A 315 -15.97 -13.31 -9.47
CA GLN A 315 -15.46 -13.60 -10.80
C GLN A 315 -14.11 -14.32 -10.66
N PHE A 316 -13.78 -15.22 -11.58
CA PHE A 316 -12.47 -15.90 -11.58
C PHE A 316 -11.46 -15.13 -12.42
N PHE A 317 -10.21 -15.14 -11.96
CA PHE A 317 -9.10 -14.38 -12.53
C PHE A 317 -7.84 -15.24 -12.63
N LEU A 318 -6.94 -14.81 -13.53
CA LEU A 318 -5.56 -15.31 -13.59
C LEU A 318 -4.61 -14.13 -13.38
N HIS A 319 -3.49 -14.37 -12.71
CA HIS A 319 -2.41 -13.40 -12.58
C HIS A 319 -1.67 -13.35 -13.93
N ASP A 320 -1.63 -12.19 -14.55
CA ASP A 320 -1.20 -12.03 -15.95
C ASP A 320 -0.37 -10.75 -16.10
N ALA A 321 0.85 -10.88 -16.60
CA ALA A 321 1.81 -9.77 -16.69
C ALA A 321 1.31 -8.63 -17.60
N GLU A 322 0.72 -8.98 -18.74
CA GLU A 322 0.21 -7.99 -19.69
C GLU A 322 -0.99 -7.24 -19.08
N ALA A 323 -1.93 -8.01 -18.49
CA ALA A 323 -3.08 -7.40 -17.81
C ALA A 323 -2.63 -6.51 -16.64
N ALA A 324 -1.60 -6.92 -15.89
CA ALA A 324 -1.06 -6.14 -14.77
C ALA A 324 -0.45 -4.82 -15.26
N ALA A 325 0.33 -4.88 -16.33
CA ALA A 325 0.97 -3.70 -16.91
C ALA A 325 -0.09 -2.72 -17.45
N ASP A 326 -1.05 -3.24 -18.20
CA ASP A 326 -2.11 -2.42 -18.80
C ASP A 326 -3.00 -1.78 -17.73
N ASP A 327 -3.40 -2.54 -16.72
CA ASP A 327 -4.25 -2.03 -15.63
C ASP A 327 -3.55 -0.93 -14.84
N LEU A 328 -2.26 -1.14 -14.49
CA LEU A 328 -1.51 -0.14 -13.74
C LEU A 328 -1.33 1.15 -14.56
N ALA A 329 -0.96 1.03 -15.83
CA ALA A 329 -0.81 2.18 -16.73
C ALA A 329 -2.14 2.92 -16.90
N MET A 330 -3.23 2.19 -17.15
CA MET A 330 -4.56 2.76 -17.35
C MET A 330 -5.04 3.52 -16.12
N ARG A 331 -4.85 2.93 -14.93
CA ARG A 331 -5.30 3.56 -13.66
C ARG A 331 -4.46 4.78 -13.30
N LEU A 332 -3.19 4.81 -13.70
CA LEU A 332 -2.31 5.96 -13.45
C LEU A 332 -2.50 7.09 -14.47
N THR A 333 -2.98 6.79 -15.69
CA THR A 333 -3.10 7.78 -16.77
C THR A 333 -3.88 9.04 -16.37
N PRO A 334 -5.00 8.98 -15.62
CA PRO A 334 -5.69 10.21 -15.21
C PRO A 334 -4.81 11.15 -14.37
N GLN A 335 -3.75 10.65 -13.74
CA GLN A 335 -2.83 11.47 -12.94
C GLN A 335 -2.04 12.47 -13.81
N GLN A 336 -1.97 12.25 -15.11
CA GLN A 336 -1.33 13.18 -16.06
C GLN A 336 -2.12 14.49 -16.24
N LEU A 337 -3.37 14.54 -15.75
CA LEU A 337 -4.20 15.75 -15.77
C LEU A 337 -3.84 16.72 -14.64
N TYR A 338 -3.05 16.28 -13.67
CA TYR A 338 -2.63 17.07 -12.50
C TYR A 338 -1.14 17.40 -12.60
N GLU A 339 -0.69 18.30 -11.74
CA GLU A 339 0.76 18.56 -11.58
C GLU A 339 1.46 17.25 -11.18
N PRO A 340 2.71 17.03 -11.61
CA PRO A 340 3.43 15.83 -11.22
C PRO A 340 3.46 15.69 -9.70
N PRO A 341 3.32 14.45 -9.16
CA PRO A 341 3.42 14.27 -7.72
C PRO A 341 4.83 14.61 -7.22
N ALA A 342 4.90 15.24 -6.06
CA ALA A 342 6.16 15.57 -5.40
C ALA A 342 6.87 14.32 -4.88
N GLY A 343 6.09 13.27 -4.59
CA GLY A 343 6.61 11.97 -4.15
C GLY A 343 5.59 10.88 -4.40
N VAL A 344 6.09 9.66 -4.57
CA VAL A 344 5.27 8.47 -4.84
C VAL A 344 5.70 7.36 -3.88
N TRP A 345 4.70 6.70 -3.26
CA TRP A 345 4.93 5.49 -2.49
C TRP A 345 4.33 4.31 -3.26
N LEU A 346 5.12 3.25 -3.42
CA LEU A 346 4.70 2.05 -4.17
C LEU A 346 4.81 0.81 -3.27
N PHE A 347 3.67 0.18 -3.02
CA PHE A 347 3.58 -1.08 -2.28
C PHE A 347 3.12 -2.15 -3.25
N SER A 348 4.03 -3.07 -3.60
CA SER A 348 3.80 -4.08 -4.62
C SER A 348 3.78 -5.48 -3.99
N CYS A 349 2.90 -6.34 -4.46
CA CYS A 349 2.81 -7.71 -3.97
C CYS A 349 4.09 -8.51 -4.25
N ASN A 350 4.48 -9.36 -3.31
CA ASN A 350 5.58 -10.33 -3.51
C ASN A 350 5.36 -11.21 -4.74
N GLY A 351 4.12 -11.39 -5.18
CA GLY A 351 3.78 -12.15 -6.38
C GLY A 351 3.99 -11.37 -7.69
N ARG A 352 4.26 -10.07 -7.60
CA ARG A 352 4.56 -9.22 -8.76
C ARG A 352 6.08 -9.28 -9.04
N GLY A 353 6.69 -8.17 -9.43
CA GLY A 353 8.13 -8.13 -9.68
C GLY A 353 8.57 -9.18 -10.70
N THR A 354 9.73 -9.78 -10.47
CA THR A 354 10.31 -10.78 -11.38
C THR A 354 9.42 -12.01 -11.54
N ASN A 355 8.67 -12.39 -10.51
CA ASN A 355 7.75 -13.53 -10.60
C ASN A 355 6.67 -13.31 -11.65
N LEU A 356 6.13 -12.11 -11.75
CA LEU A 356 5.06 -11.80 -12.69
C LEU A 356 5.63 -11.42 -14.06
N TYR A 357 6.57 -10.50 -14.09
CA TYR A 357 7.04 -9.88 -15.34
C TYR A 357 8.20 -10.65 -16.02
N GLY A 358 8.82 -11.59 -15.30
CA GLY A 358 9.97 -12.32 -15.83
C GLY A 358 11.28 -11.54 -15.81
N ALA A 359 11.23 -10.26 -15.38
CA ALA A 359 12.38 -9.36 -15.30
C ALA A 359 12.15 -8.36 -14.17
N PRO A 360 13.21 -7.79 -13.59
CA PRO A 360 13.04 -6.78 -12.55
C PRO A 360 12.54 -5.45 -13.12
N ASN A 361 12.07 -4.59 -12.23
CA ASN A 361 11.66 -3.20 -12.51
C ASN A 361 10.33 -3.10 -13.26
N GLY A 362 9.48 -4.11 -13.20
CA GLY A 362 8.24 -4.12 -13.97
C GLY A 362 7.29 -2.99 -13.57
N ASP A 363 6.96 -2.89 -12.30
CA ASP A 363 6.02 -1.86 -11.80
C ASP A 363 6.62 -0.46 -11.92
N VAL A 364 7.90 -0.26 -11.53
CA VAL A 364 8.49 1.09 -11.59
C VAL A 364 8.62 1.60 -13.01
N GLN A 365 8.88 0.73 -14.00
CA GLN A 365 8.93 1.15 -15.41
C GLN A 365 7.57 1.66 -15.89
N ILE A 366 6.49 1.02 -15.46
CA ILE A 366 5.12 1.44 -15.80
C ILE A 366 4.82 2.78 -15.13
N VAL A 367 5.10 2.90 -13.82
CA VAL A 367 4.86 4.13 -13.06
C VAL A 367 5.63 5.30 -13.70
N ARG A 368 6.92 5.10 -14.01
CA ARG A 368 7.74 6.14 -14.63
C ARG A 368 7.32 6.44 -16.07
N GLY A 369 6.84 5.43 -16.79
CA GLY A 369 6.31 5.62 -18.15
C GLY A 369 5.11 6.56 -18.18
N VAL A 370 4.29 6.55 -17.14
CA VAL A 370 3.09 7.41 -17.05
C VAL A 370 3.40 8.74 -16.35
N LEU A 371 4.15 8.73 -15.25
CA LEU A 371 4.34 9.91 -14.38
C LEU A 371 5.65 10.66 -14.66
N GLY A 372 6.58 10.06 -15.40
CA GLY A 372 7.91 10.64 -15.57
C GLY A 372 8.85 10.36 -14.40
N ASP A 373 9.90 11.14 -14.30
CA ASP A 373 10.90 11.01 -13.25
C ASP A 373 10.40 11.69 -11.96
N VAL A 374 9.83 10.90 -11.07
CA VAL A 374 9.31 11.37 -9.78
C VAL A 374 10.06 10.64 -8.65
N PRO A 375 10.31 11.31 -7.51
CA PRO A 375 10.86 10.61 -6.35
C PRO A 375 9.92 9.50 -5.91
N LEU A 376 10.43 8.27 -5.83
CA LEU A 376 9.60 7.10 -5.54
C LEU A 376 10.32 6.20 -4.54
N ALA A 377 9.59 5.69 -3.55
CA ALA A 377 10.10 4.67 -2.63
C ALA A 377 8.99 3.70 -2.25
N GLY A 378 9.39 2.48 -1.93
CA GLY A 378 8.44 1.47 -1.53
C GLY A 378 9.08 0.13 -1.22
N MET A 379 8.21 -0.89 -1.17
CA MET A 379 8.66 -2.24 -0.84
C MET A 379 7.72 -3.29 -1.42
N PHE A 380 8.22 -4.51 -1.51
CA PHE A 380 7.41 -5.68 -1.83
C PHE A 380 6.74 -6.20 -0.55
N CYS A 381 5.46 -6.51 -0.63
CA CYS A 381 4.60 -6.76 0.52
C CYS A 381 4.03 -8.17 0.53
N ALA A 382 3.75 -8.68 1.73
CA ALA A 382 2.99 -9.92 1.94
C ALA A 382 1.48 -9.70 1.83
N GLY A 383 1.06 -8.48 1.58
CA GLY A 383 -0.29 -7.99 1.37
C GLY A 383 -0.23 -6.48 1.32
N GLU A 384 -0.95 -5.88 0.41
CA GLU A 384 -0.94 -4.44 0.16
C GLU A 384 -2.17 -3.80 0.79
N ILE A 385 -2.02 -2.56 1.25
CA ILE A 385 -3.11 -1.80 1.86
C ILE A 385 -3.42 -0.63 0.93
N GLY A 386 -4.70 -0.48 0.59
CA GLY A 386 -5.12 0.61 -0.28
C GLY A 386 -6.62 0.82 -0.28
N LEU A 387 -7.02 2.03 -0.69
CA LEU A 387 -8.42 2.44 -0.78
C LEU A 387 -9.00 1.97 -2.10
N LEU A 388 -10.13 1.26 -2.04
CA LEU A 388 -10.84 0.77 -3.23
C LEU A 388 -12.34 0.92 -2.97
N GLY A 389 -13.06 1.56 -3.90
CA GLY A 389 -14.50 1.77 -3.73
C GLY A 389 -14.87 2.55 -2.47
N GLY A 390 -14.00 3.46 -2.01
CA GLY A 390 -14.24 4.29 -0.82
C GLY A 390 -13.94 3.62 0.51
N GLN A 391 -13.41 2.41 0.51
CA GLN A 391 -13.05 1.67 1.73
C GLN A 391 -11.62 1.15 1.63
N ASN A 392 -10.97 1.03 2.77
CA ASN A 392 -9.60 0.51 2.87
C ASN A 392 -9.64 -1.00 3.03
N PHE A 393 -8.82 -1.70 2.24
CA PHE A 393 -8.74 -3.16 2.25
C PHE A 393 -7.30 -3.64 2.28
N LEU A 394 -7.14 -4.86 2.77
CA LEU A 394 -5.94 -5.65 2.51
C LEU A 394 -6.12 -6.33 1.15
N HIS A 395 -5.19 -6.08 0.25
CA HIS A 395 -5.18 -6.61 -1.12
C HIS A 395 -4.13 -7.71 -1.27
N GLY A 396 -4.29 -8.51 -2.31
CA GLY A 396 -3.27 -9.46 -2.78
C GLY A 396 -3.11 -9.35 -4.28
N HIS A 397 -1.92 -9.63 -4.77
CA HIS A 397 -1.57 -9.57 -6.20
C HIS A 397 -1.66 -8.16 -6.79
N THR A 398 -1.61 -7.13 -5.95
CA THR A 398 -1.82 -5.73 -6.38
C THR A 398 -0.52 -4.93 -6.37
N ALA A 399 -0.59 -3.76 -7.03
CA ALA A 399 0.31 -2.64 -6.78
C ALA A 399 -0.55 -1.48 -6.26
N CYS A 400 -0.22 -0.99 -5.06
CA CYS A 400 -0.88 0.16 -4.45
C CYS A 400 0.07 1.35 -4.54
N VAL A 401 -0.38 2.42 -5.16
CA VAL A 401 0.45 3.61 -5.44
C VAL A 401 -0.18 4.82 -4.76
N ALA A 402 0.57 5.50 -3.89
CA ALA A 402 0.16 6.77 -3.32
C ALA A 402 0.92 7.90 -4.02
N LEU A 403 0.19 8.91 -4.48
CA LEU A 403 0.74 10.07 -5.18
C LEU A 403 0.52 11.30 -4.28
N LEU A 404 1.62 11.91 -3.83
CA LEU A 404 1.57 12.98 -2.86
C LEU A 404 1.86 14.34 -3.52
N ARG A 405 0.97 15.31 -3.24
CA ARG A 405 1.05 16.68 -3.77
C ARG A 405 0.74 17.67 -2.66
N PRO A 406 1.19 18.94 -2.75
CA PRO A 406 0.62 19.97 -1.89
C PRO A 406 -0.87 20.15 -2.22
N ALA A 407 -1.70 20.42 -1.23
CA ALA A 407 -3.13 20.67 -1.47
C ALA A 407 -3.29 21.95 -2.31
N GLU A 408 -4.29 21.95 -3.19
CA GLU A 408 -4.48 23.05 -4.16
C GLU A 408 -4.84 24.38 -3.51
N SER A 409 -5.53 24.36 -2.37
CA SER A 409 -5.89 25.59 -1.65
C SER A 409 -6.31 25.30 -0.20
N ASP A 410 -6.23 26.31 0.64
CA ASP A 410 -6.73 26.24 2.02
C ASP A 410 -8.24 25.97 2.06
N GLU A 411 -8.98 26.40 1.04
CA GLU A 411 -10.41 26.12 0.91
C GLU A 411 -10.67 24.63 0.70
N ALA A 412 -9.85 23.97 -0.13
CA ALA A 412 -9.96 22.53 -0.35
C ALA A 412 -9.66 21.73 0.93
N VAL A 413 -8.66 22.16 1.70
CA VAL A 413 -8.32 21.54 2.99
C VAL A 413 -9.48 21.67 3.97
N ASN A 414 -10.09 22.87 4.06
CA ASN A 414 -11.20 23.14 4.97
C ASN A 414 -12.47 22.38 4.55
N ALA A 415 -12.78 22.35 3.26
CA ALA A 415 -13.93 21.59 2.75
C ALA A 415 -13.79 20.09 3.05
N HIS A 416 -12.60 19.54 2.90
CA HIS A 416 -12.33 18.15 3.26
C HIS A 416 -12.55 17.91 4.75
N ALA A 417 -12.03 18.82 5.60
CA ALA A 417 -12.16 18.71 7.06
C ALA A 417 -13.64 18.77 7.50
N GLU A 418 -14.45 19.58 6.83
CA GLU A 418 -15.89 19.68 7.10
C GLU A 418 -16.66 18.44 6.65
N ALA A 419 -16.20 17.80 5.58
CA ALA A 419 -16.86 16.61 5.03
C ALA A 419 -16.58 15.34 5.85
N LEU A 420 -15.47 15.30 6.60
CA LEU A 420 -15.12 14.13 7.40
C LEU A 420 -15.99 14.03 8.65
N GLU A 421 -16.81 13.00 8.72
CA GLU A 421 -17.59 12.64 9.93
C GLU A 421 -16.70 11.84 10.88
N VAL A 422 -15.86 12.53 11.64
CA VAL A 422 -15.00 11.87 12.63
C VAL A 422 -15.67 11.88 14.01
N PRO A 423 -15.40 10.89 14.85
CA PRO A 423 -15.89 10.90 16.22
C PRO A 423 -15.49 12.18 16.95
N SER A 424 -16.31 12.63 17.90
CA SER A 424 -16.03 13.84 18.67
C SER A 424 -14.67 13.83 19.36
N ALA A 425 -14.17 12.64 19.66
CA ALA A 425 -12.84 12.45 20.25
C ALA A 425 -11.68 12.77 19.29
N CYS A 426 -11.93 12.76 17.97
CA CYS A 426 -10.95 13.15 16.96
C CYS A 426 -11.02 14.65 16.62
N LEU A 427 -11.87 15.39 17.36
CA LEU A 427 -11.96 16.85 17.22
C LEU A 427 -10.79 17.48 17.98
N PRO A 428 -10.20 18.59 17.47
CA PRO A 428 -9.13 19.28 18.18
C PRO A 428 -9.62 19.94 19.47
#